data_1adf905b1d6f25660787144de767c565
#
_entry.id   1adf905b1d6f25660787144de767c565
#
_cell.length_a   1.000
_cell.length_b   1.000
_cell.length_c   1.000
_cell.angle_alpha   90.00
_cell.angle_beta   90.00
_cell.angle_gamma   90.00
#
_symmetry.space_group_name_H-M   'P 1'
#
loop_
_entity.id
_entity.type
_entity.pdbx_description
1 polymer ?
#
loop_
_entity_poly.entity_id
_entity_poly.type
_entity_poly.pdbx_seq_one_letter_code
_entity_poly.pdbx_strand_id
1 'polypeptide(L)'
;ISACLVGSEMCIRDRNSAVDGGNMLLHSFECLLTIDQDGKIAPGQAETWEVSEDGLTWTFHLRDGLKWSDGSDLTADDFVYSWKRVCDPVVAAPYAETVLGMVKGFDEAQAGDLDALAVSAPDAKTLVVELSNPCPYFESLAAFATLSPVQQATVEANGDAWATAAETYISNGPFYITEWVPGSHITMSKNPNYWNADAIKLGSIKFVLMEDSNAAYTAYQSGDVLFIKDVPTQEIPSLQGNPEFHVEPNLGTYYLSMNLEDPAFADVNVRKALSLAIDRDYVANTLMQGTYSPAYNLVGEGWVDTDGSSFNANANGGQSYISDDFDANLEEAKQLLADAGYPNGEGLPTITYTTNDAGYHKTVAEYLQQAWGELGINVEVNIVEWSSFTPMRRNGEYMVARNGWVGDYSDPSNMLDLFCTGNGNNDGKFSNADFDAAMEKAASTMDTAERSAALHQAEDVLMEQVGCIPVAYYNDFWLQSEKITGIWHSAYGYWYFMYGDIAE
;
A
#
# COMPACT_ATOMS: atom_id res chain seq x y z
N ILE A 1 17.66 -13.74 13.54
CA ILE A 1 16.34 -14.13 13.03
C ILE A 1 16.49 -14.65 11.62
N SER A 2 15.83 -15.77 11.31
CA SER A 2 15.62 -16.23 9.94
C SER A 2 14.15 -16.03 9.61
N ALA A 3 13.86 -15.20 8.61
CA ALA A 3 12.54 -14.94 8.08
C ALA A 3 12.46 -15.42 6.63
N CYS A 4 11.32 -15.93 6.21
CA CYS A 4 11.06 -16.28 4.83
C CYS A 4 10.30 -15.14 4.13
N LEU A 5 10.81 -14.67 3.02
CA LEU A 5 10.13 -13.76 2.11
C LEU A 5 9.92 -14.47 0.77
N VAL A 6 8.75 -14.29 0.18
CA VAL A 6 8.44 -14.75 -1.17
C VAL A 6 8.73 -13.61 -2.12
N GLY A 7 9.52 -13.86 -3.15
CA GLY A 7 9.80 -12.87 -4.17
C GLY A 7 11.26 -12.43 -4.20
N SER A 8 11.64 -12.16 -5.38
CA SER A 8 12.98 -12.10 -5.90
C SER A 8 13.63 -10.73 -5.75
N GLU A 9 14.88 -10.72 -5.91
CA GLU A 9 15.78 -9.95 -6.78
C GLU A 9 15.72 -8.42 -6.78
N MET A 10 14.70 -7.71 -6.27
CA MET A 10 14.53 -6.27 -6.49
C MET A 10 14.77 -5.43 -5.24
N CYS A 11 16.01 -5.38 -4.78
CA CYS A 11 16.44 -4.46 -3.72
C CYS A 11 17.04 -3.15 -4.27
N ILE A 12 16.74 -2.78 -5.52
CA ILE A 12 17.11 -1.47 -6.04
C ILE A 12 16.13 -0.45 -5.49
N ARG A 13 16.56 0.35 -4.54
CA ARG A 13 15.76 1.28 -3.74
C ARG A 13 14.80 2.13 -4.57
N ASP A 14 15.32 2.79 -5.59
CA ASP A 14 14.59 3.74 -6.44
C ASP A 14 13.67 3.08 -7.50
N ARG A 15 13.81 1.79 -7.71
CA ARG A 15 12.98 0.99 -8.64
C ARG A 15 12.10 -0.04 -7.93
N ASN A 16 12.15 -0.11 -6.59
CA ASN A 16 11.32 -1.05 -5.85
C ASN A 16 9.85 -0.63 -5.91
N SER A 17 8.99 -1.57 -6.24
CA SER A 17 7.52 -1.42 -6.23
C SER A 17 6.83 -2.61 -5.58
N ALA A 18 7.58 -3.42 -4.82
CA ALA A 18 7.08 -4.62 -4.15
C ALA A 18 7.26 -4.54 -2.64
N VAL A 19 6.28 -5.02 -1.88
CA VAL A 19 6.30 -5.05 -0.40
C VAL A 19 7.50 -5.85 0.12
N ASP A 20 7.88 -6.95 -0.55
CA ASP A 20 9.04 -7.77 -0.12
C ASP A 20 10.35 -6.99 -0.21
N GLY A 21 10.57 -6.25 -1.30
CA GLY A 21 11.70 -5.35 -1.43
C GLY A 21 11.64 -4.23 -0.38
N GLY A 22 10.46 -3.68 -0.11
CA GLY A 22 10.23 -2.69 0.94
C GLY A 22 10.62 -3.19 2.32
N ASN A 23 10.28 -4.44 2.69
CA ASN A 23 10.71 -5.08 3.94
C ASN A 23 12.23 -5.14 4.08
N MET A 24 12.96 -5.32 2.99
CA MET A 24 14.43 -5.30 3.02
C MET A 24 14.98 -3.89 3.10
N LEU A 25 14.38 -2.96 2.35
CA LEU A 25 14.81 -1.56 2.32
C LEU A 25 14.68 -0.89 3.69
N LEU A 26 13.57 -1.10 4.40
CA LEU A 26 13.36 -0.49 5.71
C LEU A 26 14.37 -0.95 6.79
N HIS A 27 15.06 -2.10 6.58
CA HIS A 27 16.12 -2.56 7.47
C HIS A 27 17.50 -2.05 7.04
N SER A 28 17.69 -1.77 5.75
CA SER A 28 18.98 -1.33 5.21
C SER A 28 19.07 0.18 5.03
N PHE A 29 17.94 0.86 4.82
CA PHE A 29 17.89 2.33 4.69
C PHE A 29 16.93 2.93 5.71
N GLU A 30 17.16 4.22 6.01
CA GLU A 30 16.24 5.05 6.78
C GLU A 30 16.06 6.39 6.08
N CYS A 31 14.81 6.85 5.99
CA CYS A 31 14.43 8.12 5.39
C CYS A 31 14.65 9.30 6.33
N LEU A 32 14.26 10.51 5.91
CA LEU A 32 14.21 11.69 6.79
C LEU A 32 13.33 11.40 8.01
N LEU A 33 12.16 10.84 7.78
CA LEU A 33 11.20 10.42 8.80
C LEU A 33 11.00 8.91 8.75
N THR A 34 10.38 8.37 9.77
CA THR A 34 9.99 6.97 9.88
C THR A 34 8.59 6.86 10.49
N ILE A 35 8.07 5.65 10.67
CA ILE A 35 6.84 5.42 11.42
C ILE A 35 7.17 4.66 12.71
N ASP A 36 6.44 4.95 13.78
CA ASP A 36 6.52 4.22 15.04
C ASP A 36 5.55 3.02 15.06
N GLN A 37 5.56 2.27 16.15
CA GLN A 37 4.71 1.10 16.33
C GLN A 37 3.20 1.42 16.40
N ASP A 38 2.83 2.70 16.59
CA ASP A 38 1.44 3.15 16.56
C ASP A 38 1.04 3.66 15.16
N GLY A 39 1.93 3.49 14.15
CA GLY A 39 1.72 3.95 12.77
C GLY A 39 1.89 5.45 12.57
N LYS A 40 2.44 6.17 13.56
CA LYS A 40 2.60 7.62 13.52
C LYS A 40 3.97 8.00 12.96
N ILE A 41 4.00 9.15 12.29
CA ILE A 41 5.26 9.73 11.82
C ILE A 41 6.18 10.06 13.01
N ALA A 42 7.43 9.65 12.88
CA ALA A 42 8.47 9.81 13.88
C ALA A 42 9.79 10.28 13.25
N PRO A 43 10.69 10.91 14.03
CA PRO A 43 12.01 11.33 13.56
C PRO A 43 12.88 10.15 13.12
N GLY A 44 13.31 10.14 11.86
CA GLY A 44 14.32 9.23 11.31
C GLY A 44 15.70 9.89 11.26
N GLN A 45 16.28 10.07 10.04
CA GLN A 45 17.54 10.80 9.86
C GLN A 45 17.40 12.30 10.18
N ALA A 46 16.21 12.88 10.00
CA ALA A 46 15.89 14.21 10.51
C ALA A 46 15.48 14.10 11.99
N GLU A 47 16.08 14.95 12.83
CA GLU A 47 15.73 15.07 14.25
C GLU A 47 14.47 15.93 14.44
N THR A 48 14.34 16.98 13.64
CA THR A 48 13.19 17.90 13.63
C THR A 48 12.89 18.40 12.22
N TRP A 49 11.71 18.89 12.02
CA TRP A 49 11.31 19.56 10.78
C TRP A 49 10.28 20.66 11.06
N GLU A 50 10.14 21.56 10.13
CA GLU A 50 9.19 22.67 10.18
C GLU A 50 8.59 22.92 8.79
N VAL A 51 7.39 23.45 8.76
CA VAL A 51 6.67 23.84 7.55
C VAL A 51 6.29 25.30 7.63
N SER A 52 6.39 26.02 6.51
CA SER A 52 5.96 27.43 6.41
C SER A 52 4.45 27.57 6.58
N GLU A 53 3.98 28.78 6.97
CA GLU A 53 2.55 29.04 7.19
C GLU A 53 1.66 28.76 5.96
N ASP A 54 2.22 28.87 4.75
CA ASP A 54 1.54 28.57 3.48
C ASP A 54 1.60 27.10 3.07
N GLY A 55 2.29 26.26 3.87
CA GLY A 55 2.44 24.82 3.60
C GLY A 55 3.38 24.49 2.42
N LEU A 56 4.08 25.47 1.85
CA LEU A 56 4.86 25.28 0.62
C LEU A 56 6.35 25.02 0.85
N THR A 57 6.90 25.38 2.00
CA THR A 57 8.32 25.17 2.29
C THR A 57 8.49 24.25 3.49
N TRP A 58 9.17 23.14 3.28
CA TRP A 58 9.51 22.18 4.31
C TRP A 58 11.01 22.23 4.58
N THR A 59 11.39 22.34 5.85
CA THR A 59 12.79 22.38 6.29
C THR A 59 13.03 21.23 7.26
N PHE A 60 13.94 20.33 6.91
CA PHE A 60 14.33 19.17 7.74
C PHE A 60 15.72 19.40 8.30
N HIS A 61 15.89 19.17 9.60
CA HIS A 61 17.16 19.29 10.31
C HIS A 61 17.69 17.89 10.64
N LEU A 62 18.77 17.50 9.99
CA LEU A 62 19.39 16.20 10.16
C LEU A 62 20.10 16.08 11.52
N ARG A 63 20.15 14.87 12.05
CA ARG A 63 20.88 14.53 13.26
C ARG A 63 22.37 14.78 13.10
N ASP A 64 23.06 14.97 14.21
CA ASP A 64 24.51 15.09 14.25
C ASP A 64 25.19 13.73 14.02
N GLY A 65 26.27 13.74 13.23
CA GLY A 65 27.18 12.59 13.10
C GLY A 65 26.60 11.40 12.32
N LEU A 66 25.65 11.64 11.42
CA LEU A 66 25.11 10.61 10.53
C LEU A 66 26.21 9.98 9.67
N LYS A 67 26.13 8.66 9.50
CA LYS A 67 27.11 7.86 8.77
C LYS A 67 26.45 6.87 7.83
N TRP A 68 27.12 6.59 6.76
CA TRP A 68 26.90 5.42 5.94
C TRP A 68 27.45 4.15 6.60
N SER A 69 27.06 2.97 6.13
CA SER A 69 27.52 1.68 6.65
C SER A 69 29.03 1.47 6.51
N ASP A 70 29.66 2.13 5.54
CA ASP A 70 31.14 2.14 5.36
C ASP A 70 31.88 3.12 6.28
N GLY A 71 31.16 3.90 7.09
CA GLY A 71 31.69 4.87 8.04
C GLY A 71 31.91 6.27 7.47
N SER A 72 31.66 6.51 6.17
CA SER A 72 31.70 7.85 5.59
C SER A 72 30.54 8.72 6.09
N ASP A 73 30.67 10.04 5.99
CA ASP A 73 29.65 10.99 6.45
C ASP A 73 28.43 10.95 5.53
N LEU A 74 27.23 11.03 6.12
CA LEU A 74 25.96 11.25 5.43
C LEU A 74 25.49 12.67 5.73
N THR A 75 25.10 13.40 4.69
CA THR A 75 24.72 14.81 4.75
C THR A 75 23.43 15.10 3.99
N ALA A 76 22.93 16.33 4.08
CA ALA A 76 21.75 16.76 3.34
C ALA A 76 21.96 16.72 1.81
N ASP A 77 23.21 16.85 1.31
CA ASP A 77 23.51 16.71 -0.11
C ASP A 77 23.21 15.29 -0.64
N ASP A 78 23.33 14.25 0.19
CA ASP A 78 22.99 12.88 -0.19
C ASP A 78 21.47 12.74 -0.47
N PHE A 79 20.64 13.44 0.30
CA PHE A 79 19.20 13.50 0.04
C PHE A 79 18.88 14.28 -1.24
N VAL A 80 19.53 15.43 -1.47
CA VAL A 80 19.38 16.21 -2.71
C VAL A 80 19.72 15.36 -3.92
N TYR A 81 20.88 14.69 -3.91
CA TYR A 81 21.28 13.77 -4.97
C TYR A 81 20.24 12.68 -5.20
N SER A 82 19.78 12.06 -4.11
CA SER A 82 18.88 10.90 -4.16
C SER A 82 17.50 11.27 -4.71
N TRP A 83 16.95 12.42 -4.32
CA TRP A 83 15.63 12.85 -4.78
C TRP A 83 15.67 13.31 -6.24
N LYS A 84 16.75 14.01 -6.66
CA LYS A 84 16.99 14.29 -8.08
C LYS A 84 17.12 13.02 -8.90
N ARG A 85 17.79 11.99 -8.38
CA ARG A 85 17.90 10.68 -9.03
C ARG A 85 16.55 9.97 -9.18
N VAL A 86 15.64 10.10 -8.21
CA VAL A 86 14.28 9.55 -8.33
C VAL A 86 13.52 10.20 -9.50
N CYS A 87 13.74 11.50 -9.74
CA CYS A 87 13.13 12.23 -10.86
C CYS A 87 13.84 12.00 -12.20
N ASP A 88 15.01 11.33 -12.23
CA ASP A 88 15.76 11.12 -13.47
C ASP A 88 14.99 10.15 -14.40
N PRO A 89 14.61 10.57 -15.63
CA PRO A 89 13.92 9.72 -16.58
C PRO A 89 14.74 8.47 -17.00
N VAL A 90 16.06 8.50 -16.83
CA VAL A 90 16.93 7.33 -17.10
C VAL A 90 16.78 6.28 -16.00
N VAL A 91 16.55 6.69 -14.76
CA VAL A 91 16.28 5.79 -13.63
C VAL A 91 14.89 5.20 -13.74
N ALA A 92 13.91 5.98 -14.23
CA ALA A 92 12.52 5.58 -14.42
C ALA A 92 11.90 4.99 -13.14
N ALA A 93 12.05 5.71 -12.02
CA ALA A 93 11.52 5.27 -10.73
C ALA A 93 9.98 5.23 -10.76
N PRO A 94 9.33 4.07 -10.46
CA PRO A 94 7.87 3.92 -10.57
C PRO A 94 7.08 4.88 -9.67
N TYR A 95 7.65 5.25 -8.53
CA TYR A 95 7.02 6.12 -7.53
C TYR A 95 7.40 7.59 -7.64
N ALA A 96 8.17 8.01 -8.66
CA ALA A 96 8.65 9.39 -8.76
C ALA A 96 7.52 10.42 -8.65
N GLU A 97 6.46 10.25 -9.43
CA GLU A 97 5.29 11.15 -9.43
C GLU A 97 4.55 11.12 -8.07
N THR A 98 4.33 9.92 -7.50
CA THR A 98 3.63 9.76 -6.22
C THR A 98 4.35 10.48 -5.08
N VAL A 99 5.69 10.38 -5.00
CA VAL A 99 6.46 10.89 -3.85
C VAL A 99 7.04 12.29 -4.05
N LEU A 100 7.21 12.75 -5.29
CA LEU A 100 7.83 14.05 -5.61
C LEU A 100 7.02 14.91 -6.59
N GLY A 101 5.87 14.44 -7.11
CA GLY A 101 5.05 15.20 -8.07
C GLY A 101 4.54 16.54 -7.55
N MET A 102 4.42 16.69 -6.22
CA MET A 102 4.06 17.97 -5.60
C MET A 102 5.27 18.91 -5.40
N VAL A 103 6.50 18.44 -5.60
CA VAL A 103 7.71 19.29 -5.46
C VAL A 103 7.83 20.19 -6.68
N LYS A 104 8.07 21.45 -6.45
CA LYS A 104 8.24 22.45 -7.50
C LYS A 104 9.40 22.08 -8.43
N GLY A 105 9.16 22.17 -9.74
CA GLY A 105 10.14 21.80 -10.77
C GLY A 105 10.18 20.30 -11.07
N PHE A 106 9.21 19.50 -10.59
CA PHE A 106 9.14 18.07 -10.86
C PHE A 106 9.02 17.74 -12.35
N ASP A 107 8.14 18.43 -13.08
CA ASP A 107 7.92 18.18 -14.51
C ASP A 107 9.16 18.45 -15.35
N GLU A 108 9.91 19.53 -15.03
CA GLU A 108 11.17 19.87 -15.67
C GLU A 108 12.25 18.83 -15.34
N ALA A 109 12.28 18.34 -14.10
CA ALA A 109 13.20 17.28 -13.69
C ALA A 109 12.91 15.97 -14.41
N GLN A 110 11.64 15.57 -14.55
CA GLN A 110 11.20 14.43 -15.35
C GLN A 110 11.50 14.60 -16.85
N ALA A 111 11.58 15.84 -17.34
CA ALA A 111 12.04 16.15 -18.70
C ALA A 111 13.57 16.13 -18.85
N GLY A 112 14.33 15.90 -17.77
CA GLY A 112 15.78 15.78 -17.75
C GLY A 112 16.55 16.97 -17.17
N ASP A 113 15.86 18.05 -16.74
CA ASP A 113 16.49 19.17 -16.02
C ASP A 113 16.40 18.93 -14.51
N LEU A 114 17.25 18.04 -14.00
CA LEU A 114 17.24 17.63 -12.58
C LEU A 114 17.53 18.80 -11.62
N ASP A 115 18.14 19.87 -12.11
CA ASP A 115 18.44 21.05 -11.29
C ASP A 115 17.21 21.94 -11.08
N ALA A 116 16.15 21.76 -11.85
CA ALA A 116 14.88 22.43 -11.66
C ALA A 116 14.14 21.98 -10.40
N LEU A 117 14.38 20.74 -9.93
CA LEU A 117 13.73 20.21 -8.73
C LEU A 117 14.10 21.06 -7.51
N ALA A 118 13.11 21.65 -6.86
CA ALA A 118 13.31 22.58 -5.75
C ALA A 118 13.61 21.86 -4.42
N VAL A 119 14.69 21.11 -4.41
CA VAL A 119 15.30 20.47 -3.25
C VAL A 119 16.73 20.96 -3.10
N SER A 120 17.10 21.48 -1.93
CA SER A 120 18.42 22.08 -1.69
C SER A 120 18.96 21.79 -0.30
N ALA A 121 20.28 21.79 -0.18
CA ALA A 121 21.00 21.67 1.08
C ALA A 121 21.80 22.96 1.33
N PRO A 122 21.26 23.96 2.08
CA PRO A 122 22.00 25.19 2.39
C PRO A 122 23.23 24.94 3.25
N ASP A 123 23.26 23.85 3.98
CA ASP A 123 24.41 23.31 4.73
C ASP A 123 24.28 21.79 4.86
N ALA A 124 25.30 21.13 5.43
CA ALA A 124 25.38 19.68 5.52
C ALA A 124 24.27 19.00 6.35
N LYS A 125 23.49 19.76 7.10
CA LYS A 125 22.45 19.22 8.02
C LYS A 125 21.06 19.77 7.76
N THR A 126 20.88 20.65 6.81
CA THR A 126 19.60 21.27 6.51
C THR A 126 19.18 20.92 5.10
N LEU A 127 18.03 20.24 4.98
CA LEU A 127 17.38 19.99 3.69
C LEU A 127 16.14 20.89 3.58
N VAL A 128 16.03 21.61 2.48
CA VAL A 128 14.88 22.49 2.18
C VAL A 128 14.19 21.98 0.92
N VAL A 129 12.88 21.87 0.98
CA VAL A 129 12.01 21.41 -0.11
C VAL A 129 10.92 22.44 -0.35
N GLU A 130 10.76 22.91 -1.60
CA GLU A 130 9.65 23.79 -1.98
C GLU A 130 8.61 22.98 -2.76
N LEU A 131 7.35 23.07 -2.36
CA LEU A 131 6.22 22.45 -3.03
C LEU A 131 5.54 23.42 -3.99
N SER A 132 4.89 22.89 -5.02
CA SER A 132 4.04 23.65 -5.96
C SER A 132 2.69 23.97 -5.37
N ASN A 133 2.17 23.04 -4.54
CA ASN A 133 0.91 23.14 -3.80
C ASN A 133 1.11 22.59 -2.38
N PRO A 134 0.31 23.02 -1.40
CA PRO A 134 0.33 22.42 -0.07
C PRO A 134 0.11 20.92 -0.14
N CYS A 135 0.86 20.16 0.67
CA CYS A 135 0.72 18.71 0.76
C CYS A 135 0.67 18.31 2.25
N PRO A 136 -0.53 18.16 2.82
CA PRO A 136 -0.69 17.86 4.25
C PRO A 136 -0.11 16.52 4.71
N TYR A 137 0.08 15.59 3.77
CA TYR A 137 0.66 14.26 4.02
C TYR A 137 2.14 14.15 3.60
N PHE A 138 2.83 15.25 3.36
CA PHE A 138 4.23 15.25 2.93
C PHE A 138 5.16 14.59 3.95
N GLU A 139 4.84 14.63 5.24
CA GLU A 139 5.55 13.89 6.29
C GLU A 139 5.54 12.37 6.01
N SER A 140 4.41 11.82 5.62
CA SER A 140 4.29 10.40 5.27
C SER A 140 5.13 10.04 4.05
N LEU A 141 5.19 10.92 3.06
CA LEU A 141 6.06 10.75 1.88
C LEU A 141 7.55 10.84 2.27
N ALA A 142 7.92 11.71 3.21
CA ALA A 142 9.29 11.82 3.71
C ALA A 142 9.76 10.57 4.51
N ALA A 143 8.83 9.68 4.88
CA ALA A 143 9.09 8.37 5.47
C ALA A 143 9.07 7.23 4.44
N PHE A 144 8.71 7.50 3.19
CA PHE A 144 8.56 6.46 2.16
C PHE A 144 9.90 6.00 1.61
N ALA A 145 10.11 4.69 1.51
CA ALA A 145 11.40 4.07 1.20
C ALA A 145 12.09 4.60 -0.07
N THR A 146 11.32 4.98 -1.10
CA THR A 146 11.87 5.58 -2.33
C THR A 146 12.60 6.90 -2.08
N LEU A 147 12.30 7.62 -1.00
CA LEU A 147 12.96 8.88 -0.62
C LEU A 147 14.13 8.71 0.35
N SER A 148 14.49 7.47 0.71
CA SER A 148 15.73 7.24 1.48
C SER A 148 16.97 7.66 0.68
N PRO A 149 18.06 8.06 1.33
CA PRO A 149 19.27 8.49 0.61
C PRO A 149 20.02 7.31 -0.01
N VAL A 150 20.76 7.55 -1.10
CA VAL A 150 21.75 6.63 -1.66
C VAL A 150 23.10 7.34 -1.74
N GLN A 151 24.18 6.60 -1.51
CA GLN A 151 25.53 7.18 -1.55
C GLN A 151 25.94 7.45 -3.00
N GLN A 152 26.08 8.74 -3.36
CA GLN A 152 26.41 9.18 -4.72
C GLN A 152 27.66 8.48 -5.26
N ALA A 153 28.75 8.47 -4.50
CA ALA A 153 30.03 7.89 -4.93
C ALA A 153 29.90 6.41 -5.31
N THR A 154 29.12 5.65 -4.57
CA THR A 154 28.87 4.23 -4.85
C THR A 154 28.03 4.03 -6.09
N VAL A 155 26.96 4.83 -6.24
CA VAL A 155 26.07 4.75 -7.43
C VAL A 155 26.83 5.13 -8.70
N GLU A 156 27.62 6.20 -8.68
CA GLU A 156 28.39 6.66 -9.83
C GLU A 156 29.51 5.68 -10.23
N ALA A 157 30.14 5.02 -9.23
CA ALA A 157 31.19 4.05 -9.47
C ALA A 157 30.69 2.74 -10.08
N ASN A 158 29.45 2.32 -9.78
CA ASN A 158 28.92 1.00 -10.10
C ASN A 158 27.72 1.03 -11.08
N GLY A 159 27.16 2.20 -11.40
CA GLY A 159 25.92 2.30 -12.17
C GLY A 159 24.82 1.47 -11.53
N ASP A 160 23.98 0.79 -12.33
CA ASP A 160 22.89 -0.05 -11.82
C ASP A 160 23.36 -1.25 -10.96
N ALA A 161 24.63 -1.60 -11.03
CA ALA A 161 25.18 -2.71 -10.23
C ALA A 161 25.40 -2.35 -8.75
N TRP A 162 25.24 -1.09 -8.34
CA TRP A 162 25.44 -0.66 -6.96
C TRP A 162 24.55 -1.42 -5.95
N ALA A 163 23.38 -1.85 -6.37
CA ALA A 163 22.36 -2.49 -5.53
C ALA A 163 22.13 -3.97 -5.90
N THR A 164 23.12 -4.66 -6.49
CA THR A 164 23.02 -6.07 -6.89
C THR A 164 24.03 -7.00 -6.21
N ALA A 165 24.90 -6.44 -5.36
CA ALA A 165 25.89 -7.21 -4.61
C ALA A 165 26.13 -6.60 -3.23
N ALA A 166 26.44 -7.43 -2.23
CA ALA A 166 26.64 -7.00 -0.86
C ALA A 166 27.77 -5.96 -0.73
N GLU A 167 28.83 -6.11 -1.52
CA GLU A 167 30.03 -5.26 -1.44
C GLU A 167 29.79 -3.83 -1.93
N THR A 168 28.78 -3.64 -2.78
CA THR A 168 28.43 -2.31 -3.36
C THR A 168 27.17 -1.71 -2.74
N TYR A 169 26.48 -2.45 -1.86
CA TYR A 169 25.24 -2.02 -1.23
C TYR A 169 25.52 -1.21 0.04
N ILE A 170 25.99 0.04 -0.13
CA ILE A 170 26.22 0.94 0.99
C ILE A 170 24.91 1.58 1.41
N SER A 171 24.58 1.50 2.69
CA SER A 171 23.28 1.88 3.25
C SER A 171 23.43 2.69 4.54
N ASN A 172 22.34 3.29 5.03
CA ASN A 172 22.35 4.16 6.22
C ASN A 172 21.43 3.69 7.35
N GLY A 173 20.79 2.53 7.17
CA GLY A 173 19.83 1.99 8.13
C GLY A 173 20.45 1.15 9.25
N PRO A 174 19.58 0.52 10.08
CA PRO A 174 20.00 -0.26 11.25
C PRO A 174 20.80 -1.52 10.91
N PHE A 175 20.66 -2.04 9.70
CA PHE A 175 21.44 -3.18 9.20
C PHE A 175 22.04 -2.86 7.84
N TYR A 176 23.05 -3.62 7.44
CA TYR A 176 23.65 -3.59 6.11
C TYR A 176 23.84 -5.00 5.57
N ILE A 177 23.77 -5.17 4.26
CA ILE A 177 23.89 -6.48 3.62
C ILE A 177 25.34 -6.96 3.73
N THR A 178 25.53 -8.18 4.27
CA THR A 178 26.83 -8.84 4.40
C THR A 178 26.97 -10.05 3.49
N GLU A 179 25.84 -10.63 3.05
CA GLU A 179 25.82 -11.75 2.12
C GLU A 179 24.56 -11.68 1.27
N TRP A 180 24.72 -11.86 -0.02
CA TRP A 180 23.62 -11.93 -0.98
C TRP A 180 23.82 -13.11 -1.91
N VAL A 181 23.00 -14.15 -1.76
CA VAL A 181 23.00 -15.34 -2.62
C VAL A 181 21.71 -15.35 -3.42
N PRO A 182 21.73 -14.96 -4.70
CA PRO A 182 20.53 -14.88 -5.53
C PRO A 182 19.71 -16.17 -5.53
N GLY A 183 18.40 -16.05 -5.38
CA GLY A 183 17.47 -17.18 -5.33
C GLY A 183 17.57 -18.05 -4.08
N SER A 184 18.38 -17.67 -3.07
CA SER A 184 18.56 -18.43 -1.83
C SER A 184 18.31 -17.59 -0.60
N HIS A 185 19.14 -16.58 -0.33
CA HIS A 185 19.00 -15.77 0.87
C HIS A 185 19.79 -14.46 0.81
N ILE A 186 19.40 -13.53 1.69
CA ILE A 186 20.14 -12.31 2.00
C ILE A 186 20.39 -12.27 3.50
N THR A 187 21.63 -12.04 3.91
CA THR A 187 22.01 -11.84 5.31
C THR A 187 22.38 -10.37 5.51
N MET A 188 21.75 -9.78 6.50
CA MET A 188 22.05 -8.42 6.97
C MET A 188 22.64 -8.49 8.38
N SER A 189 23.71 -7.75 8.64
CA SER A 189 24.33 -7.59 9.96
C SER A 189 24.02 -6.22 10.54
N LYS A 190 23.96 -6.14 11.86
CA LYS A 190 23.77 -4.88 12.60
C LYS A 190 24.80 -3.83 12.14
N ASN A 191 24.33 -2.64 11.78
CA ASN A 191 25.17 -1.53 11.37
C ASN A 191 25.71 -0.77 12.61
N PRO A 192 27.00 -0.84 12.91
CA PRO A 192 27.57 -0.13 14.07
C PRO A 192 27.61 1.39 13.87
N ASN A 193 27.48 1.86 12.63
CA ASN A 193 27.50 3.29 12.25
C ASN A 193 26.09 3.92 12.23
N TYR A 194 25.02 3.12 12.43
CA TYR A 194 23.68 3.63 12.52
C TYR A 194 23.51 4.53 13.75
N TRP A 195 22.87 5.68 13.59
CA TRP A 195 22.76 6.68 14.66
C TRP A 195 22.12 6.13 15.96
N ASN A 196 21.18 5.17 15.82
CA ASN A 196 20.50 4.54 16.94
C ASN A 196 20.92 3.06 17.14
N ALA A 197 22.19 2.74 16.84
CA ALA A 197 22.69 1.37 16.92
C ALA A 197 22.51 0.72 18.30
N ASP A 198 22.57 1.52 19.38
CA ASP A 198 22.42 1.00 20.75
C ASP A 198 21.01 0.44 21.04
N ALA A 199 19.99 0.90 20.34
CA ALA A 199 18.62 0.37 20.46
C ALA A 199 18.43 -0.97 19.73
N ILE A 200 19.30 -1.31 18.77
CA ILE A 200 19.21 -2.55 18.00
C ILE A 200 19.82 -3.69 18.77
N LYS A 201 19.01 -4.69 19.13
CA LYS A 201 19.43 -5.86 19.90
C LYS A 201 19.93 -7.00 19.03
N LEU A 202 19.27 -7.23 17.89
CA LEU A 202 19.64 -8.30 16.97
C LEU A 202 21.01 -8.07 16.34
N GLY A 203 21.82 -9.10 16.29
CA GLY A 203 23.11 -9.07 15.60
C GLY A 203 22.98 -9.21 14.09
N SER A 204 21.98 -9.94 13.61
CA SER A 204 21.74 -10.18 12.19
C SER A 204 20.30 -10.62 11.90
N ILE A 205 19.88 -10.40 10.64
CA ILE A 205 18.63 -10.90 10.07
C ILE A 205 19.02 -11.69 8.81
N LYS A 206 18.48 -12.89 8.65
CA LYS A 206 18.64 -13.69 7.44
C LYS A 206 17.28 -13.84 6.75
N PHE A 207 17.10 -13.23 5.60
CA PHE A 207 15.95 -13.44 4.74
C PHE A 207 16.19 -14.62 3.82
N VAL A 208 15.41 -15.68 3.98
CA VAL A 208 15.44 -16.87 3.13
C VAL A 208 14.40 -16.69 2.01
N LEU A 209 14.82 -16.82 0.76
CA LEU A 209 13.97 -16.63 -0.40
C LEU A 209 13.31 -17.96 -0.78
N MET A 210 11.99 -18.07 -0.60
CA MET A 210 11.20 -19.26 -0.93
C MET A 210 9.94 -18.84 -1.65
N GLU A 211 9.69 -19.39 -2.84
CA GLU A 211 8.47 -19.11 -3.62
C GLU A 211 7.29 -20.00 -3.21
N ASP A 212 7.57 -21.22 -2.72
CA ASP A 212 6.55 -22.19 -2.34
C ASP A 212 6.18 -22.04 -0.84
N SER A 213 4.94 -21.63 -0.57
CA SER A 213 4.44 -21.42 0.80
C SER A 213 4.43 -22.72 1.63
N ASN A 214 4.26 -23.92 1.02
CA ASN A 214 4.33 -25.18 1.75
C ASN A 214 5.77 -25.51 2.17
N ALA A 215 6.77 -25.17 1.33
CA ALA A 215 8.17 -25.28 1.70
C ALA A 215 8.51 -24.34 2.85
N ALA A 216 8.05 -23.08 2.79
CA ALA A 216 8.21 -22.11 3.86
C ALA A 216 7.56 -22.57 5.18
N TYR A 217 6.34 -23.10 5.12
CA TYR A 217 5.64 -23.65 6.27
C TYR A 217 6.38 -24.86 6.85
N THR A 218 6.93 -25.75 6.03
CA THR A 218 7.74 -26.89 6.48
C THR A 218 9.01 -26.42 7.17
N ALA A 219 9.70 -25.41 6.64
CA ALA A 219 10.90 -24.81 7.25
C ALA A 219 10.56 -24.11 8.59
N TYR A 220 9.38 -23.50 8.72
CA TYR A 220 8.90 -22.97 9.99
C TYR A 220 8.65 -24.07 11.01
N GLN A 221 7.96 -25.14 10.64
CA GLN A 221 7.67 -26.29 11.52
C GLN A 221 8.94 -27.00 11.99
N SER A 222 10.01 -27.05 11.16
CA SER A 222 11.31 -27.61 11.54
C SER A 222 12.13 -26.66 12.42
N GLY A 223 11.78 -25.38 12.47
CA GLY A 223 12.52 -24.34 13.18
C GLY A 223 13.72 -23.78 12.40
N ASP A 224 13.83 -24.06 11.10
CA ASP A 224 14.87 -23.51 10.23
C ASP A 224 14.63 -22.02 9.95
N VAL A 225 13.36 -21.62 9.91
CA VAL A 225 12.94 -20.21 9.93
C VAL A 225 12.00 -19.96 11.09
N LEU A 226 12.04 -18.75 11.66
CA LEU A 226 11.23 -18.36 12.83
C LEU A 226 10.05 -17.46 12.48
N PHE A 227 9.95 -17.08 11.22
CA PHE A 227 8.90 -16.20 10.68
C PHE A 227 8.61 -16.57 9.23
N ILE A 228 7.33 -16.65 8.87
CA ILE A 228 6.86 -16.75 7.49
C ILE A 228 5.67 -15.83 7.28
N LYS A 229 5.66 -15.03 6.22
CA LYS A 229 4.53 -14.17 5.89
C LYS A 229 3.50 -14.87 4.99
N ASP A 230 3.92 -15.83 4.17
CA ASP A 230 3.04 -16.53 3.25
C ASP A 230 2.65 -17.90 3.81
N VAL A 231 1.57 -17.91 4.58
CA VAL A 231 1.02 -19.13 5.18
C VAL A 231 0.13 -19.83 4.15
N PRO A 232 0.32 -21.16 3.91
CA PRO A 232 -0.55 -21.88 2.98
C PRO A 232 -2.02 -21.81 3.40
N THR A 233 -2.90 -21.38 2.50
CA THR A 233 -4.33 -21.14 2.83
C THR A 233 -5.06 -22.37 3.33
N GLN A 234 -4.67 -23.59 2.90
CA GLN A 234 -5.23 -24.83 3.39
C GLN A 234 -4.89 -25.12 4.87
N GLU A 235 -3.85 -24.52 5.42
CA GLU A 235 -3.42 -24.69 6.82
C GLU A 235 -4.15 -23.72 7.78
N ILE A 236 -4.68 -22.60 7.27
CA ILE A 236 -5.31 -21.53 8.07
C ILE A 236 -6.39 -22.06 9.04
N PRO A 237 -7.30 -22.97 8.64
CA PRO A 237 -8.31 -23.49 9.56
C PRO A 237 -7.71 -24.21 10.78
N SER A 238 -6.55 -24.85 10.61
CA SER A 238 -5.84 -25.55 11.69
C SER A 238 -5.05 -24.61 12.61
N LEU A 239 -4.75 -23.40 12.13
CA LEU A 239 -3.97 -22.39 12.82
C LEU A 239 -4.83 -21.42 13.64
N GLN A 240 -6.14 -21.43 13.47
CA GLN A 240 -7.05 -20.58 14.24
C GLN A 240 -6.89 -20.81 15.74
N GLY A 241 -6.58 -19.73 16.47
CA GLY A 241 -6.31 -19.78 17.91
C GLY A 241 -4.90 -20.25 18.30
N ASN A 242 -4.02 -20.51 17.33
CA ASN A 242 -2.60 -20.70 17.59
C ASN A 242 -1.95 -19.34 17.94
N PRO A 243 -1.25 -19.20 19.09
CA PRO A 243 -0.61 -17.93 19.49
C PRO A 243 0.50 -17.47 18.53
N GLU A 244 1.05 -18.36 17.72
CA GLU A 244 2.06 -18.03 16.71
C GLU A 244 1.43 -17.55 15.37
N PHE A 245 0.10 -17.72 15.20
CA PHE A 245 -0.60 -17.27 14.01
C PHE A 245 -1.24 -15.89 14.25
N HIS A 246 -0.82 -14.91 13.50
CA HIS A 246 -1.25 -13.52 13.59
C HIS A 246 -2.09 -13.14 12.38
N VAL A 247 -3.10 -12.32 12.60
CA VAL A 247 -3.91 -11.66 11.56
C VAL A 247 -4.13 -10.23 12.01
N GLU A 248 -3.62 -9.27 11.25
CA GLU A 248 -3.72 -7.84 11.57
C GLU A 248 -4.15 -7.02 10.36
N PRO A 249 -4.83 -5.88 10.55
CA PRO A 249 -5.27 -5.02 9.47
C PRO A 249 -4.13 -4.57 8.56
N ASN A 250 -4.43 -4.50 7.25
CA ASN A 250 -3.60 -3.89 6.22
C ASN A 250 -4.37 -2.71 5.61
N LEU A 251 -3.67 -1.66 5.18
CA LEU A 251 -4.28 -0.47 4.56
C LEU A 251 -4.77 -0.75 3.13
N GLY A 252 -5.55 -1.80 2.96
CA GLY A 252 -6.01 -2.19 1.64
C GLY A 252 -7.45 -2.65 1.59
N THR A 253 -8.05 -2.49 0.41
CA THR A 253 -9.42 -2.90 0.14
C THR A 253 -9.49 -3.73 -1.13
N TYR A 254 -10.08 -4.91 -1.00
CA TYR A 254 -10.54 -5.73 -2.11
C TYR A 254 -11.90 -5.19 -2.56
N TYR A 255 -11.98 -4.72 -3.79
CA TYR A 255 -13.21 -4.20 -4.35
C TYR A 255 -13.43 -4.70 -5.79
N LEU A 256 -14.65 -4.57 -6.28
CA LEU A 256 -14.97 -4.82 -7.67
C LEU A 256 -15.01 -3.49 -8.40
N SER A 257 -14.32 -3.44 -9.53
CA SER A 257 -14.36 -2.33 -10.46
C SER A 257 -15.36 -2.65 -11.58
N MET A 258 -16.36 -1.80 -11.76
CA MET A 258 -17.28 -1.84 -12.90
C MET A 258 -16.77 -0.86 -13.95
N ASN A 259 -16.81 -1.24 -15.22
CA ASN A 259 -16.57 -0.29 -16.30
C ASN A 259 -17.81 0.60 -16.47
N LEU A 260 -17.79 1.81 -15.90
CA LEU A 260 -18.94 2.71 -15.87
C LEU A 260 -19.22 3.35 -17.24
N GLU A 261 -18.39 3.14 -18.25
CA GLU A 261 -18.69 3.47 -19.65
C GLU A 261 -19.58 2.39 -20.32
N ASP A 262 -19.71 1.19 -19.70
CA ASP A 262 -20.63 0.16 -20.19
C ASP A 262 -22.08 0.56 -19.88
N PRO A 263 -22.98 0.57 -20.89
CA PRO A 263 -24.39 0.93 -20.70
C PRO A 263 -25.12 0.09 -19.65
N ALA A 264 -24.69 -1.14 -19.35
CA ALA A 264 -25.28 -1.99 -18.33
C ALA A 264 -25.19 -1.38 -16.91
N PHE A 265 -24.19 -0.53 -16.69
CA PHE A 265 -23.92 0.11 -15.39
C PHE A 265 -24.27 1.60 -15.36
N ALA A 266 -24.96 2.13 -16.36
CA ALA A 266 -25.35 3.56 -16.42
C ALA A 266 -26.30 3.93 -15.26
N ASP A 267 -27.23 3.04 -14.89
CA ASP A 267 -28.16 3.27 -13.78
C ASP A 267 -27.50 2.87 -12.44
N VAL A 268 -27.48 3.80 -11.50
CA VAL A 268 -26.94 3.57 -10.16
C VAL A 268 -27.70 2.47 -9.40
N ASN A 269 -28.98 2.28 -9.68
CA ASN A 269 -29.77 1.22 -9.03
C ASN A 269 -29.29 -0.18 -9.42
N VAL A 270 -28.83 -0.37 -10.66
CA VAL A 270 -28.20 -1.62 -11.09
C VAL A 270 -26.91 -1.87 -10.29
N ARG A 271 -26.07 -0.84 -10.15
CA ARG A 271 -24.80 -0.95 -9.40
C ARG A 271 -25.04 -1.23 -7.91
N LYS A 272 -26.03 -0.53 -7.31
CA LYS A 272 -26.44 -0.80 -5.92
C LYS A 272 -26.96 -2.21 -5.73
N ALA A 273 -27.78 -2.71 -6.65
CA ALA A 273 -28.32 -4.07 -6.59
C ALA A 273 -27.20 -5.13 -6.62
N LEU A 274 -26.22 -4.96 -7.50
CA LEU A 274 -25.05 -5.85 -7.55
C LEU A 274 -24.25 -5.82 -6.25
N SER A 275 -24.11 -4.66 -5.63
CA SER A 275 -23.38 -4.49 -4.36
C SER A 275 -24.13 -5.13 -3.18
N LEU A 276 -25.45 -4.89 -3.07
CA LEU A 276 -26.29 -5.37 -1.96
C LEU A 276 -26.46 -6.89 -1.98
N ALA A 277 -26.33 -7.54 -3.13
CA ALA A 277 -26.39 -8.99 -3.26
C ALA A 277 -25.12 -9.72 -2.79
N ILE A 278 -24.12 -9.02 -2.29
CA ILE A 278 -22.90 -9.62 -1.76
C ILE A 278 -22.96 -9.71 -0.24
N ASP A 279 -23.01 -10.93 0.29
CA ASP A 279 -22.82 -11.21 1.72
C ASP A 279 -21.33 -11.10 2.06
N ARG A 280 -20.95 -9.94 2.57
CA ARG A 280 -19.55 -9.61 2.88
C ARG A 280 -19.03 -10.40 4.06
N ASP A 281 -19.87 -10.69 5.04
CA ASP A 281 -19.53 -11.51 6.19
C ASP A 281 -19.24 -12.96 5.76
N TYR A 282 -20.07 -13.51 4.89
CA TYR A 282 -19.81 -14.84 4.33
C TYR A 282 -18.53 -14.89 3.50
N VAL A 283 -18.28 -13.86 2.68
CA VAL A 283 -17.06 -13.76 1.87
C VAL A 283 -15.84 -13.72 2.78
N ALA A 284 -15.79 -12.80 3.75
CA ALA A 284 -14.61 -12.60 4.60
C ALA A 284 -14.40 -13.79 5.56
N ASN A 285 -15.44 -14.18 6.29
CA ASN A 285 -15.30 -15.14 7.37
C ASN A 285 -15.32 -16.60 6.90
N THR A 286 -16.03 -16.90 5.80
CA THR A 286 -16.15 -18.28 5.29
C THR A 286 -15.26 -18.52 4.09
N LEU A 287 -15.38 -17.73 3.02
CA LEU A 287 -14.62 -17.97 1.80
C LEU A 287 -13.15 -17.62 1.97
N MET A 288 -12.86 -16.50 2.65
CA MET A 288 -11.50 -16.02 2.94
C MET A 288 -11.01 -16.48 4.34
N GLN A 289 -11.76 -17.36 5.01
CA GLN A 289 -11.38 -18.06 6.24
C GLN A 289 -11.01 -17.15 7.42
N GLY A 290 -11.58 -15.93 7.49
CA GLY A 290 -11.29 -14.95 8.53
C GLY A 290 -9.93 -14.27 8.40
N THR A 291 -9.27 -14.38 7.25
CA THR A 291 -8.02 -13.64 6.95
C THR A 291 -8.28 -12.28 6.32
N TYR A 292 -9.53 -11.90 6.12
CA TYR A 292 -9.99 -10.61 5.63
C TYR A 292 -11.15 -10.13 6.51
N SER A 293 -11.43 -8.83 6.51
CA SER A 293 -12.58 -8.25 7.21
C SER A 293 -13.64 -7.78 6.21
N PRO A 294 -14.96 -7.83 6.55
CA PRO A 294 -16.01 -7.34 5.66
C PRO A 294 -15.84 -5.84 5.35
N ALA A 295 -15.97 -5.44 4.09
CA ALA A 295 -15.81 -4.05 3.68
C ALA A 295 -17.14 -3.41 3.27
N TYR A 296 -17.50 -2.32 3.94
CA TYR A 296 -18.72 -1.55 3.68
C TYR A 296 -18.45 -0.20 3.01
N ASN A 297 -17.21 0.31 3.14
CA ASN A 297 -16.71 1.54 2.52
C ASN A 297 -15.41 1.24 1.75
N LEU A 298 -14.93 2.20 0.96
CA LEU A 298 -13.67 2.03 0.23
C LEU A 298 -12.46 2.19 1.16
N VAL A 299 -12.44 3.24 1.99
CA VAL A 299 -11.35 3.47 2.94
C VAL A 299 -11.59 2.59 4.17
N GLY A 300 -10.72 1.63 4.39
CA GLY A 300 -10.87 0.57 5.38
C GLY A 300 -10.44 0.94 6.79
N GLU A 301 -10.31 -0.09 7.61
CA GLU A 301 -9.75 0.04 8.95
C GLU A 301 -8.24 0.35 8.88
N GLY A 302 -7.72 1.00 9.93
CA GLY A 302 -6.30 1.37 10.00
C GLY A 302 -5.95 2.71 9.37
N TRP A 303 -6.80 3.27 8.52
CA TRP A 303 -6.61 4.62 8.00
C TRP A 303 -6.91 5.67 9.06
N VAL A 304 -5.96 6.60 9.22
CA VAL A 304 -6.03 7.66 10.22
C VAL A 304 -6.57 8.93 9.55
N ASP A 305 -7.57 9.54 10.18
CA ASP A 305 -8.10 10.84 9.78
C ASP A 305 -7.13 11.96 10.19
N THR A 306 -7.32 13.14 9.66
CA THR A 306 -6.48 14.31 9.90
C THR A 306 -6.39 14.76 11.37
N ASP A 307 -7.33 14.33 12.23
CA ASP A 307 -7.33 14.58 13.69
C ASP A 307 -6.73 13.41 14.50
N GLY A 308 -6.27 12.35 13.82
CA GLY A 308 -5.71 11.14 14.43
C GLY A 308 -6.75 10.10 14.84
N SER A 309 -8.03 10.30 14.56
CA SER A 309 -9.09 9.30 14.75
C SER A 309 -9.14 8.31 13.58
N SER A 310 -9.94 7.24 13.69
CA SER A 310 -10.16 6.32 12.58
C SER A 310 -11.05 6.95 11.51
N PHE A 311 -10.54 7.03 10.27
CA PHE A 311 -11.32 7.55 9.15
C PHE A 311 -12.56 6.66 8.90
N ASN A 312 -12.38 5.35 8.83
CA ASN A 312 -13.46 4.41 8.56
C ASN A 312 -14.60 4.48 9.60
N ALA A 313 -14.27 4.64 10.90
CA ALA A 313 -15.26 4.73 11.95
C ALA A 313 -16.15 5.99 11.84
N ASN A 314 -15.69 7.03 11.16
CA ASN A 314 -16.39 8.29 10.93
C ASN A 314 -17.03 8.37 9.52
N ALA A 315 -16.84 7.36 8.68
CA ALA A 315 -17.35 7.32 7.31
C ALA A 315 -18.89 7.40 7.31
N ASN A 316 -19.46 8.23 6.44
CA ASN A 316 -20.91 8.49 6.34
C ASN A 316 -21.59 8.81 7.69
N GLY A 317 -20.87 9.40 8.62
CA GLY A 317 -21.36 9.52 10.00
C GLY A 317 -21.69 8.17 10.64
N GLY A 318 -20.98 7.10 10.23
CA GLY A 318 -21.22 5.71 10.60
C GLY A 318 -22.37 5.02 9.83
N GLN A 319 -22.81 5.60 8.70
CA GLN A 319 -23.89 5.04 7.87
C GLN A 319 -23.38 4.60 6.51
N SER A 320 -23.70 3.37 6.12
CA SER A 320 -23.51 2.82 4.78
C SER A 320 -24.90 2.50 4.16
N TYR A 321 -25.00 2.51 2.82
CA TYR A 321 -26.21 2.00 2.15
C TYR A 321 -26.37 0.47 2.27
N ILE A 322 -25.36 -0.21 2.79
CA ILE A 322 -25.34 -1.65 3.02
C ILE A 322 -25.64 -1.87 4.51
N SER A 323 -26.69 -2.62 4.82
CA SER A 323 -27.02 -2.96 6.20
C SER A 323 -26.39 -4.27 6.66
N ASP A 324 -26.34 -4.50 7.98
CA ASP A 324 -25.89 -5.77 8.57
C ASP A 324 -26.89 -6.93 8.30
N ASP A 325 -28.10 -6.64 7.83
CA ASP A 325 -29.12 -7.63 7.49
C ASP A 325 -29.03 -7.97 6.00
N PHE A 326 -28.33 -9.05 5.69
CA PHE A 326 -28.14 -9.50 4.32
C PHE A 326 -29.46 -9.83 3.60
N ASP A 327 -30.44 -10.43 4.31
CA ASP A 327 -31.73 -10.77 3.70
C ASP A 327 -32.48 -9.50 3.28
N ALA A 328 -32.41 -8.44 4.11
CA ALA A 328 -32.97 -7.13 3.76
C ALA A 328 -32.24 -6.50 2.57
N ASN A 329 -30.91 -6.56 2.54
CA ASN A 329 -30.10 -6.08 1.41
C ASN A 329 -30.48 -6.79 0.10
N LEU A 330 -30.68 -8.11 0.15
CA LEU A 330 -31.04 -8.90 -1.04
C LEU A 330 -32.44 -8.53 -1.59
N GLU A 331 -33.41 -8.29 -0.70
CA GLU A 331 -34.75 -7.84 -1.11
C GLU A 331 -34.72 -6.42 -1.68
N GLU A 332 -33.94 -5.51 -1.11
CA GLU A 332 -33.72 -4.18 -1.66
C GLU A 332 -33.01 -4.25 -3.03
N ALA A 333 -32.03 -5.13 -3.21
CA ALA A 333 -31.38 -5.37 -4.50
C ALA A 333 -32.36 -5.75 -5.60
N LYS A 334 -33.29 -6.66 -5.31
CA LYS A 334 -34.35 -7.08 -6.23
C LYS A 334 -35.26 -5.92 -6.60
N GLN A 335 -35.63 -5.07 -5.62
CA GLN A 335 -36.47 -3.91 -5.84
C GLN A 335 -35.76 -2.86 -6.73
N LEU A 336 -34.49 -2.56 -6.45
CA LEU A 336 -33.69 -1.63 -7.22
C LEU A 336 -33.53 -2.06 -8.68
N LEU A 337 -33.34 -3.36 -8.94
CA LEU A 337 -33.33 -3.90 -10.31
C LEU A 337 -34.68 -3.73 -11.01
N ALA A 338 -35.78 -3.96 -10.30
CA ALA A 338 -37.11 -3.77 -10.86
C ALA A 338 -37.36 -2.30 -11.18
N ASP A 339 -36.94 -1.37 -10.31
CA ASP A 339 -37.07 0.09 -10.51
C ASP A 339 -36.20 0.59 -11.68
N ALA A 340 -35.04 -0.05 -11.90
CA ALA A 340 -34.17 0.19 -13.06
C ALA A 340 -34.72 -0.42 -14.37
N GLY A 341 -35.85 -1.13 -14.32
CA GLY A 341 -36.48 -1.75 -15.48
C GLY A 341 -36.05 -3.17 -15.80
N TYR A 342 -35.34 -3.84 -14.87
CA TYR A 342 -34.82 -5.21 -15.01
C TYR A 342 -35.39 -6.17 -13.94
N PRO A 343 -36.72 -6.31 -13.80
CA PRO A 343 -37.29 -7.19 -12.78
C PRO A 343 -36.79 -8.63 -12.97
N ASN A 344 -36.25 -9.23 -11.90
CA ASN A 344 -35.60 -10.55 -11.92
C ASN A 344 -34.46 -10.66 -12.95
N GLY A 345 -33.74 -9.57 -13.20
CA GLY A 345 -32.63 -9.52 -14.15
C GLY A 345 -33.04 -9.56 -15.62
N GLU A 346 -34.34 -9.58 -15.93
CA GLU A 346 -34.83 -9.67 -17.29
C GLU A 346 -34.43 -8.42 -18.12
N GLY A 347 -33.71 -8.65 -19.21
CA GLY A 347 -33.25 -7.58 -20.12
C GLY A 347 -31.84 -7.06 -19.86
N LEU A 348 -31.22 -7.39 -18.72
CA LEU A 348 -29.79 -7.15 -18.53
C LEU A 348 -28.95 -8.07 -19.44
N PRO A 349 -27.85 -7.58 -20.01
CA PRO A 349 -26.90 -8.46 -20.69
C PRO A 349 -26.25 -9.44 -19.71
N THR A 350 -25.67 -10.53 -20.22
CA THR A 350 -24.81 -11.39 -19.41
C THR A 350 -23.63 -10.57 -18.90
N ILE A 351 -23.42 -10.52 -17.59
CA ILE A 351 -22.31 -9.82 -16.95
C ILE A 351 -21.07 -10.73 -16.99
N THR A 352 -20.00 -10.26 -17.60
CA THR A 352 -18.71 -10.93 -17.51
C THR A 352 -17.94 -10.41 -16.29
N TYR A 353 -17.72 -11.29 -15.32
CA TYR A 353 -16.81 -11.01 -14.19
C TYR A 353 -15.42 -11.54 -14.50
N THR A 354 -14.43 -10.67 -14.48
CA THR A 354 -13.04 -10.99 -14.82
C THR A 354 -12.15 -10.93 -13.57
N THR A 355 -11.33 -11.96 -13.38
CA THR A 355 -10.37 -12.04 -12.27
C THR A 355 -9.10 -12.74 -12.69
N ASN A 356 -8.03 -12.64 -11.87
CA ASN A 356 -6.83 -13.42 -12.03
C ASN A 356 -6.88 -14.72 -11.22
N ASP A 357 -6.04 -15.68 -11.60
CA ASP A 357 -5.94 -16.99 -10.94
C ASP A 357 -4.94 -16.92 -9.78
N ALA A 358 -5.39 -16.44 -8.63
CA ALA A 358 -4.57 -16.38 -7.41
C ALA A 358 -5.45 -16.42 -6.15
N GLY A 359 -4.96 -17.02 -5.07
CA GLY A 359 -5.57 -17.00 -3.75
C GLY A 359 -7.08 -17.33 -3.76
N TYR A 360 -7.88 -16.50 -3.12
CA TYR A 360 -9.33 -16.66 -3.01
C TYR A 360 -10.13 -16.17 -4.23
N HIS A 361 -9.49 -15.59 -5.26
CA HIS A 361 -10.20 -14.89 -6.33
C HIS A 361 -11.17 -15.80 -7.11
N LYS A 362 -10.79 -17.05 -7.35
CA LYS A 362 -11.65 -18.02 -8.02
C LYS A 362 -12.88 -18.35 -7.19
N THR A 363 -12.69 -18.58 -5.89
CA THR A 363 -13.80 -18.90 -4.96
C THR A 363 -14.76 -17.72 -4.85
N VAL A 364 -14.25 -16.50 -4.80
CA VAL A 364 -15.08 -15.28 -4.82
C VAL A 364 -15.82 -15.15 -6.15
N ALA A 365 -15.19 -15.46 -7.29
CA ALA A 365 -15.86 -15.42 -8.59
C ALA A 365 -17.03 -16.41 -8.68
N GLU A 366 -16.84 -17.64 -8.21
CA GLU A 366 -17.89 -18.65 -8.14
C GLU A 366 -19.05 -18.23 -7.23
N TYR A 367 -18.73 -17.58 -6.11
CA TYR A 367 -19.72 -17.01 -5.21
C TYR A 367 -20.50 -15.86 -5.88
N LEU A 368 -19.82 -14.88 -6.52
CA LEU A 368 -20.49 -13.77 -7.20
C LEU A 368 -21.42 -14.25 -8.33
N GLN A 369 -21.01 -15.29 -9.05
CA GLN A 369 -21.87 -15.92 -10.06
C GLN A 369 -23.17 -16.45 -9.43
N GLN A 370 -23.09 -17.08 -8.26
CA GLN A 370 -24.26 -17.55 -7.54
C GLN A 370 -25.10 -16.39 -6.99
N ALA A 371 -24.49 -15.44 -6.29
CA ALA A 371 -25.15 -14.32 -5.61
C ALA A 371 -25.95 -13.45 -6.60
N TRP A 372 -25.33 -13.08 -7.71
CA TRP A 372 -26.02 -12.32 -8.76
C TRP A 372 -27.02 -13.16 -9.55
N GLY A 373 -26.82 -14.50 -9.59
CA GLY A 373 -27.80 -15.45 -10.11
C GLY A 373 -29.12 -15.44 -9.33
N GLU A 374 -29.09 -15.15 -8.02
CA GLU A 374 -30.30 -15.01 -7.18
C GLU A 374 -31.13 -13.75 -7.52
N LEU A 375 -30.51 -12.78 -8.18
CA LEU A 375 -31.18 -11.62 -8.78
C LEU A 375 -31.71 -11.90 -10.20
N GLY A 376 -31.48 -13.13 -10.72
CA GLY A 376 -31.83 -13.51 -12.10
C GLY A 376 -30.83 -13.04 -13.17
N ILE A 377 -29.64 -12.57 -12.75
CA ILE A 377 -28.61 -12.08 -13.65
C ILE A 377 -27.74 -13.26 -14.14
N ASN A 378 -27.51 -13.34 -15.45
CA ASN A 378 -26.56 -14.28 -16.01
C ASN A 378 -25.12 -13.76 -15.83
N VAL A 379 -24.25 -14.58 -15.27
CA VAL A 379 -22.83 -14.21 -15.03
C VAL A 379 -21.91 -15.22 -15.68
N GLU A 380 -20.94 -14.73 -16.45
CA GLU A 380 -19.82 -15.50 -16.98
C GLU A 380 -18.55 -15.12 -16.24
N VAL A 381 -17.81 -16.13 -15.77
CA VAL A 381 -16.53 -15.92 -15.09
C VAL A 381 -15.39 -16.07 -16.10
N ASN A 382 -14.54 -15.04 -16.20
CA ASN A 382 -13.35 -15.01 -17.01
C ASN A 382 -12.12 -14.96 -16.10
N ILE A 383 -11.28 -16.00 -16.13
CA ILE A 383 -10.05 -16.09 -15.35
C ILE A 383 -8.87 -15.84 -16.27
N VAL A 384 -8.06 -14.85 -15.95
CA VAL A 384 -6.94 -14.38 -16.78
C VAL A 384 -5.65 -14.42 -15.95
N GLU A 385 -4.55 -14.76 -16.58
CA GLU A 385 -3.22 -14.71 -15.96
C GLU A 385 -2.85 -13.26 -15.62
N TRP A 386 -2.13 -13.03 -14.50
CA TRP A 386 -1.87 -11.71 -13.93
C TRP A 386 -1.23 -10.71 -14.88
N SER A 387 -0.24 -11.14 -15.67
CA SER A 387 0.47 -10.25 -16.61
C SER A 387 -0.44 -9.72 -17.73
N SER A 388 -1.49 -10.46 -18.08
CA SER A 388 -2.52 -10.06 -19.04
C SER A 388 -3.69 -9.34 -18.36
N PHE A 389 -4.01 -9.71 -17.13
CA PHE A 389 -5.14 -9.15 -16.38
C PHE A 389 -4.97 -7.65 -16.10
N THR A 390 -3.79 -7.24 -15.64
CA THR A 390 -3.54 -5.84 -15.27
C THR A 390 -3.66 -4.87 -16.45
N PRO A 391 -3.03 -5.11 -17.62
CA PRO A 391 -3.22 -4.25 -18.79
C PRO A 391 -4.68 -4.22 -19.27
N MET A 392 -5.35 -5.39 -19.33
CA MET A 392 -6.75 -5.49 -19.74
C MET A 392 -7.66 -4.63 -18.85
N ARG A 393 -7.47 -4.68 -17.52
CA ARG A 393 -8.23 -3.88 -16.56
C ARG A 393 -7.97 -2.38 -16.75
N ARG A 394 -6.72 -1.95 -16.84
CA ARG A 394 -6.34 -0.54 -17.08
C ARG A 394 -6.89 0.03 -18.37
N ASN A 395 -6.97 -0.81 -19.41
CA ASN A 395 -7.53 -0.43 -20.70
C ASN A 395 -9.08 -0.39 -20.71
N GLY A 396 -9.76 -0.84 -19.64
CA GLY A 396 -11.23 -0.92 -19.58
C GLY A 396 -11.81 -2.06 -20.43
N GLU A 397 -11.03 -3.10 -20.72
CA GLU A 397 -11.43 -4.24 -21.56
C GLU A 397 -12.17 -5.32 -20.72
N TYR A 398 -13.15 -4.90 -19.90
CA TYR A 398 -13.91 -5.75 -19.00
C TYR A 398 -15.29 -5.11 -18.71
N MET A 399 -16.24 -5.88 -18.18
CA MET A 399 -17.50 -5.37 -17.62
C MET A 399 -17.39 -5.15 -16.12
N VAL A 400 -17.12 -6.21 -15.36
CA VAL A 400 -16.79 -6.16 -13.93
C VAL A 400 -15.48 -6.91 -13.72
N ALA A 401 -14.56 -6.31 -13.01
CA ALA A 401 -13.28 -6.95 -12.69
C ALA A 401 -12.97 -6.91 -11.20
N ARG A 402 -12.26 -7.92 -10.74
CA ARG A 402 -11.58 -7.86 -9.45
C ARG A 402 -10.62 -6.67 -9.44
N ASN A 403 -10.64 -5.93 -8.36
CA ASN A 403 -9.65 -4.89 -8.11
C ASN A 403 -9.24 -4.89 -6.63
N GLY A 404 -8.25 -4.13 -6.29
CA GLY A 404 -7.80 -3.88 -4.94
C GLY A 404 -6.66 -2.89 -4.93
N TRP A 405 -6.55 -2.18 -3.84
CA TRP A 405 -5.47 -1.24 -3.60
C TRP A 405 -4.98 -1.40 -2.17
N VAL A 406 -3.69 -1.31 -1.97
CA VAL A 406 -3.03 -1.21 -0.67
C VAL A 406 -2.39 0.16 -0.60
N GLY A 407 -2.56 0.86 0.51
CA GLY A 407 -2.08 2.21 0.66
C GLY A 407 -0.55 2.30 0.64
N ASP A 408 -0.05 3.28 -0.10
CA ASP A 408 1.38 3.58 -0.21
C ASP A 408 1.85 4.47 0.96
N TYR A 409 0.97 5.30 1.50
CA TYR A 409 1.22 6.22 2.62
C TYR A 409 -0.07 6.46 3.42
N SER A 410 0.08 6.88 4.70
CA SER A 410 -1.04 7.03 5.64
C SER A 410 -1.82 8.33 5.42
N ASP A 411 -2.61 8.33 4.37
CA ASP A 411 -3.58 9.38 4.15
C ASP A 411 -4.76 8.82 3.34
N PRO A 412 -6.02 9.05 3.73
CA PRO A 412 -7.19 8.52 3.03
C PRO A 412 -7.27 8.93 1.56
N SER A 413 -6.64 10.05 1.17
CA SER A 413 -6.56 10.47 -0.23
C SER A 413 -5.89 9.41 -1.12
N ASN A 414 -4.97 8.60 -0.57
CA ASN A 414 -4.33 7.51 -1.33
C ASN A 414 -5.33 6.50 -1.91
N MET A 415 -6.42 6.23 -1.19
CA MET A 415 -7.51 5.38 -1.68
C MET A 415 -8.47 6.14 -2.60
N LEU A 416 -8.76 7.40 -2.27
CA LEU A 416 -9.78 8.19 -2.97
C LEU A 416 -9.28 8.75 -4.30
N ASP A 417 -8.00 9.13 -4.40
CA ASP A 417 -7.39 9.64 -5.63
C ASP A 417 -7.53 8.68 -6.83
N LEU A 418 -7.62 7.37 -6.56
CA LEU A 418 -7.85 6.35 -7.58
C LEU A 418 -9.12 6.59 -8.41
N PHE A 419 -10.09 7.34 -7.89
CA PHE A 419 -11.39 7.58 -8.50
C PHE A 419 -11.53 8.99 -9.06
N CYS A 420 -10.53 9.86 -8.95
CA CYS A 420 -10.52 11.16 -9.58
C CYS A 420 -10.65 11.04 -11.10
N THR A 421 -11.43 11.92 -11.70
CA THR A 421 -11.62 11.94 -13.16
C THR A 421 -10.28 12.11 -13.87
N GLY A 422 -9.94 11.15 -14.73
CA GLY A 422 -8.68 11.16 -15.50
C GLY A 422 -7.47 10.57 -14.79
N ASN A 423 -7.58 10.14 -13.53
CA ASN A 423 -6.49 9.43 -12.85
C ASN A 423 -6.17 8.11 -13.57
N GLY A 424 -4.88 7.82 -13.76
CA GLY A 424 -4.39 6.64 -14.48
C GLY A 424 -4.76 5.30 -13.84
N ASN A 425 -5.07 5.30 -12.53
CA ASN A 425 -5.53 4.12 -11.78
C ASN A 425 -7.06 4.03 -11.66
N ASN A 426 -7.80 4.97 -12.25
CA ASN A 426 -9.27 4.94 -12.30
C ASN A 426 -9.74 3.91 -13.35
N ASP A 427 -9.55 2.64 -13.02
CA ASP A 427 -9.88 1.53 -13.92
C ASP A 427 -11.39 1.50 -14.27
N GLY A 428 -12.26 1.84 -13.30
CA GLY A 428 -13.71 1.86 -13.45
C GLY A 428 -14.25 3.04 -14.26
N LYS A 429 -13.41 4.01 -14.63
CA LYS A 429 -13.80 5.22 -15.35
C LYS A 429 -14.88 6.03 -14.61
N PHE A 430 -14.84 6.02 -13.27
CA PHE A 430 -15.68 6.86 -12.45
C PHE A 430 -15.40 8.34 -12.75
N SER A 431 -16.46 9.14 -12.89
CA SER A 431 -16.36 10.58 -13.11
C SER A 431 -17.56 11.27 -12.45
N ASN A 432 -17.27 12.13 -11.49
CA ASN A 432 -18.28 12.88 -10.75
C ASN A 432 -17.72 14.22 -10.29
N ALA A 433 -18.38 15.32 -10.68
CA ALA A 433 -17.90 16.68 -10.41
C ALA A 433 -17.91 17.04 -8.91
N ASP A 434 -18.82 16.49 -8.12
CA ASP A 434 -18.88 16.75 -6.67
C ASP A 434 -17.76 16.00 -5.94
N PHE A 435 -17.43 14.78 -6.41
CA PHE A 435 -16.28 14.02 -5.94
C PHE A 435 -14.97 14.75 -6.24
N ASP A 436 -14.76 15.13 -7.52
CA ASP A 436 -13.53 15.80 -7.94
C ASP A 436 -13.34 17.14 -7.19
N ALA A 437 -14.42 17.91 -6.99
CA ALA A 437 -14.36 19.15 -6.22
C ALA A 437 -14.02 18.92 -4.74
N ALA A 438 -14.51 17.85 -4.13
CA ALA A 438 -14.16 17.49 -2.76
C ALA A 438 -12.69 17.08 -2.66
N MET A 439 -12.17 16.29 -3.61
CA MET A 439 -10.76 15.91 -3.66
C MET A 439 -9.83 17.11 -3.90
N GLU A 440 -10.19 18.01 -4.82
CA GLU A 440 -9.45 19.27 -5.05
C GLU A 440 -9.41 20.14 -3.78
N LYS A 441 -10.54 20.24 -3.07
CA LYS A 441 -10.60 20.95 -1.80
C LYS A 441 -9.69 20.31 -0.75
N ALA A 442 -9.72 18.99 -0.61
CA ALA A 442 -8.86 18.26 0.33
C ALA A 442 -7.36 18.44 0.02
N ALA A 443 -6.99 18.50 -1.26
CA ALA A 443 -5.61 18.71 -1.71
C ALA A 443 -5.12 20.15 -1.50
N SER A 444 -6.03 21.14 -1.43
CA SER A 444 -5.66 22.56 -1.42
C SER A 444 -5.70 23.22 -0.02
N THR A 445 -6.09 22.51 1.04
CA THR A 445 -6.19 23.07 2.39
C THR A 445 -5.24 22.41 3.38
N MET A 446 -4.61 23.22 4.25
CA MET A 446 -3.85 22.77 5.43
C MET A 446 -4.70 22.75 6.70
N ASP A 447 -5.95 23.21 6.64
CA ASP A 447 -6.89 23.08 7.77
C ASP A 447 -7.35 21.62 7.89
N THR A 448 -6.95 20.97 8.98
CA THR A 448 -7.19 19.54 9.18
C THR A 448 -8.68 19.19 9.23
N ALA A 449 -9.53 20.04 9.86
CA ALA A 449 -10.97 19.79 9.94
C ALA A 449 -11.65 19.97 8.58
N GLU A 450 -11.25 21.00 7.82
CA GLU A 450 -11.77 21.23 6.47
C GLU A 450 -11.35 20.11 5.51
N ARG A 451 -10.12 19.63 5.64
CA ARG A 451 -9.59 18.53 4.84
C ARG A 451 -10.30 17.21 5.15
N SER A 452 -10.45 16.86 6.43
CA SER A 452 -11.20 15.68 6.86
C SER A 452 -12.62 15.70 6.29
N ALA A 453 -13.34 16.81 6.46
CA ALA A 453 -14.69 16.95 5.93
C ALA A 453 -14.77 16.78 4.41
N ALA A 454 -13.77 17.26 3.67
CA ALA A 454 -13.70 17.10 2.22
C ALA A 454 -13.43 15.67 1.79
N LEU A 455 -12.52 14.95 2.46
CA LEU A 455 -12.23 13.53 2.19
C LEU A 455 -13.45 12.64 2.50
N HIS A 456 -14.14 12.87 3.61
CA HIS A 456 -15.39 12.17 3.93
C HIS A 456 -16.49 12.46 2.89
N GLN A 457 -16.61 13.71 2.45
CA GLN A 457 -17.55 14.07 1.38
C GLN A 457 -17.24 13.33 0.07
N ALA A 458 -15.95 13.20 -0.26
CA ALA A 458 -15.54 12.45 -1.47
C ALA A 458 -15.94 10.97 -1.35
N GLU A 459 -15.65 10.32 -0.22
CA GLU A 459 -16.04 8.93 -0.02
C GLU A 459 -17.56 8.76 -0.06
N ASP A 460 -18.32 9.66 0.58
CA ASP A 460 -19.78 9.63 0.54
C ASP A 460 -20.32 9.65 -0.88
N VAL A 461 -19.81 10.57 -1.72
CA VAL A 461 -20.22 10.66 -3.13
C VAL A 461 -19.85 9.39 -3.89
N LEU A 462 -18.64 8.86 -3.69
CA LEU A 462 -18.19 7.63 -4.34
C LEU A 462 -19.10 6.44 -3.99
N MET A 463 -19.43 6.30 -2.70
CA MET A 463 -20.24 5.19 -2.21
C MET A 463 -21.72 5.36 -2.61
N GLU A 464 -22.30 6.56 -2.57
CA GLU A 464 -23.67 6.82 -3.01
C GLU A 464 -23.85 6.54 -4.50
N GLN A 465 -22.86 6.89 -5.31
CA GLN A 465 -22.84 6.65 -6.75
C GLN A 465 -22.36 5.24 -7.12
N VAL A 466 -21.95 4.44 -6.15
CA VAL A 466 -21.36 3.10 -6.36
C VAL A 466 -20.31 3.13 -7.45
N GLY A 467 -19.31 3.98 -7.28
CA GLY A 467 -18.16 4.06 -8.21
C GLY A 467 -17.30 2.80 -8.19
N CYS A 468 -17.35 2.05 -7.09
CA CYS A 468 -16.83 0.70 -6.95
C CYS A 468 -17.68 -0.09 -5.95
N ILE A 469 -17.44 -1.40 -5.83
CA ILE A 469 -18.11 -2.26 -4.85
C ILE A 469 -17.04 -2.81 -3.88
N PRO A 470 -16.87 -2.24 -2.68
CA PRO A 470 -16.04 -2.83 -1.64
C PRO A 470 -16.58 -4.20 -1.22
N VAL A 471 -15.68 -5.16 -1.02
CA VAL A 471 -16.03 -6.54 -0.66
C VAL A 471 -15.39 -6.95 0.65
N ALA A 472 -14.08 -6.74 0.79
CA ALA A 472 -13.33 -7.11 1.99
C ALA A 472 -12.13 -6.18 2.20
N TYR A 473 -11.81 -5.86 3.44
CA TYR A 473 -10.55 -5.20 3.79
C TYR A 473 -9.45 -6.24 3.87
N TYR A 474 -8.27 -5.91 3.37
CA TYR A 474 -7.11 -6.76 3.49
C TYR A 474 -6.65 -6.84 4.94
N ASN A 475 -6.23 -8.02 5.35
CA ASN A 475 -5.40 -8.22 6.52
C ASN A 475 -4.12 -8.92 6.08
N ASP A 476 -3.02 -8.63 6.77
CA ASP A 476 -1.83 -9.45 6.70
C ASP A 476 -1.95 -10.59 7.70
N PHE A 477 -1.49 -11.78 7.32
CA PHE A 477 -1.47 -12.93 8.21
C PHE A 477 -0.15 -13.68 8.07
N TRP A 478 0.44 -14.04 9.22
CA TRP A 478 1.75 -14.65 9.26
C TRP A 478 1.91 -15.61 10.43
N LEU A 479 2.97 -16.42 10.37
CA LEU A 479 3.43 -17.22 11.51
C LEU A 479 4.72 -16.63 12.06
N GLN A 480 4.73 -16.40 13.36
CA GLN A 480 5.86 -15.89 14.13
C GLN A 480 6.10 -16.78 15.35
N SER A 481 7.28 -17.35 15.45
CA SER A 481 7.66 -18.14 16.61
C SER A 481 7.64 -17.29 17.88
N GLU A 482 7.11 -17.84 18.99
CA GLU A 482 7.14 -17.22 20.32
C GLU A 482 8.57 -16.89 20.82
N LYS A 483 9.60 -17.43 20.16
CA LYS A 483 11.00 -17.08 20.41
C LYS A 483 11.36 -15.66 19.94
N ILE A 484 10.60 -15.10 19.00
CA ILE A 484 10.82 -13.73 18.53
C ILE A 484 9.89 -12.79 19.31
N THR A 485 10.48 -11.78 19.94
CA THR A 485 9.75 -10.72 20.64
C THR A 485 10.13 -9.35 20.11
N GLY A 486 9.30 -8.33 20.33
CA GLY A 486 9.61 -6.93 20.02
C GLY A 486 9.55 -6.54 18.54
N ILE A 487 9.28 -7.47 17.63
CA ILE A 487 8.92 -7.08 16.26
C ILE A 487 7.47 -6.59 16.24
N TRP A 488 7.15 -5.72 15.30
CA TRP A 488 5.80 -5.27 15.08
C TRP A 488 5.51 -5.17 13.58
N HIS A 489 4.24 -5.26 13.25
CA HIS A 489 3.71 -5.15 11.91
C HIS A 489 3.12 -3.75 11.70
N SER A 490 3.33 -3.15 10.55
CA SER A 490 2.62 -1.94 10.16
C SER A 490 1.52 -2.28 9.17
N ALA A 491 0.44 -1.52 9.22
CA ALA A 491 -0.67 -1.68 8.29
C ALA A 491 -0.31 -1.47 6.79
N TYR A 492 0.92 -1.04 6.49
CA TYR A 492 1.49 -0.99 5.13
C TYR A 492 2.05 -2.34 4.63
N GLY A 493 1.94 -3.41 5.42
CA GLY A 493 2.47 -4.72 5.09
C GLY A 493 3.97 -4.87 5.36
N TYR A 494 4.51 -4.11 6.31
CA TYR A 494 5.91 -4.17 6.70
C TYR A 494 6.09 -4.73 8.12
N TRP A 495 7.13 -5.56 8.30
CA TRP A 495 7.52 -6.11 9.61
C TRP A 495 8.84 -5.50 10.05
N TYR A 496 8.84 -4.86 11.19
CA TYR A 496 10.01 -4.16 11.77
C TYR A 496 10.82 -5.11 12.64
N PHE A 497 11.61 -5.99 12.00
CA PHE A 497 12.48 -6.94 12.68
C PHE A 497 13.61 -6.26 13.47
N MET A 498 14.01 -5.04 13.08
CA MET A 498 15.10 -4.31 13.71
C MET A 498 14.90 -4.09 15.22
N TYR A 499 13.66 -4.06 15.69
CA TYR A 499 13.34 -3.91 17.11
C TYR A 499 13.20 -5.26 17.83
N GLY A 500 13.37 -6.35 17.10
CA GLY A 500 13.23 -7.69 17.62
C GLY A 500 14.30 -8.08 18.62
N ASP A 501 13.95 -9.11 19.41
CA ASP A 501 14.83 -9.81 20.31
C ASP A 501 14.55 -11.32 20.24
N ILE A 502 15.51 -12.15 20.58
CA ILE A 502 15.33 -13.61 20.65
C ILE A 502 15.25 -14.00 22.12
N ALA A 503 14.11 -14.60 22.52
CA ALA A 503 13.95 -15.18 23.84
C ALA A 503 14.91 -16.38 24.01
N GLU A 504 15.63 -16.43 25.12
CA GLU A 504 16.55 -17.52 25.48
C GLU A 504 15.83 -18.87 25.68
#